data_2619ba94d37a2b42d8a967e19dea0a60
#
_entry.id   2619ba94d37a2b42d8a967e19dea0a60
#
_cell.length_a   1.000
_cell.length_b   1.000
_cell.length_c   1.000
_cell.angle_alpha   90.00
_cell.angle_beta   90.00
_cell.angle_gamma   90.00
#
_symmetry.space_group_name_H-M   'P 1'
#
loop_
_entity.id
_entity.type
_entity.pdbx_description
1 polymer ?
#
loop_
_entity_poly.entity_id
_entity_poly.type
_entity_poly.pdbx_seq_one_letter_code
_entity_poly.pdbx_strand_id
1 'polypeptide(L)'
;MQIIKRNGTTESYDREKIAVAIRKSFASTQKEITDEAVYTIVDEVELFLHQNEANRSVERIQDEVERSLMEHGFYAEAKNYILYRWQRTERRKALSQIITGTGDDTISNILKEIQKDFSGKEYSLTLLAEKFTSFCKPDMTPGERLAALVKAAVELTTQETPDWEFIAARLLNFRLTKKLAEQAEAAGIFSFYDKLRYLTDEGLYGNYILASYTPQEIETAAGFMCPERDKLFNYSGLDLLAKRYLIRTRSHEPIESVQEMYLGIALHLAMPEKQDRLQWVKKFYDILSRLEVTMATPTLANARKPYHQLSSCFIDTVPDSLEGIYRSLDNFAMVSKFGGGMGMYFGKVRAAGGNIRGFKGVAGGVIRWMKLVNDTAVAVDQLGMRQGAVAVYLDVWHKDLPEFLQLRTNNGDDRMKAHDIFPAVCYPDLFWRMAKQDLNQQWYLFCPNEIITVKGYCLEDYYGKEWEQKYMDCVNDSRLSKRCMSIKDIVRLVLRSAVETGTPFTFNRDTVNRANPNAHRGIIYCSNLCTEIAQNMSSIETVSTEICTEDGDTVVVKTIRPGNFVVCNLASLSLGHLPLEDEKQMKEKVATLVRALDNVIELNFCLLYTSDAADDRISVDLGGR
;
A
#
# COMPACT_ATOMS: atom_id res chain seq x y z
N MET A 1 -61.58 2.12 -5.16
CA MET A 1 -61.33 2.53 -3.76
C MET A 1 -59.95 3.20 -3.70
N GLN A 2 -59.88 4.38 -3.06
CA GLN A 2 -58.58 5.09 -2.89
C GLN A 2 -58.04 4.84 -1.47
N ILE A 3 -56.74 4.60 -1.37
CA ILE A 3 -56.05 4.33 -0.10
C ILE A 3 -55.05 5.46 0.18
N ILE A 4 -55.05 5.97 1.38
CA ILE A 4 -54.11 7.00 1.85
C ILE A 4 -52.81 6.35 2.21
N LYS A 5 -51.73 6.71 1.51
CA LYS A 5 -50.37 6.31 1.84
C LYS A 5 -49.86 7.05 3.06
N ARG A 6 -48.78 6.53 3.64
CA ARG A 6 -48.09 7.12 4.81
C ARG A 6 -47.55 8.54 4.59
N ASN A 7 -47.26 8.90 3.34
CA ASN A 7 -46.84 10.26 2.93
C ASN A 7 -48.00 11.20 2.63
N GLY A 8 -49.26 10.80 2.90
CA GLY A 8 -50.46 11.58 2.65
C GLY A 8 -50.99 11.54 1.21
N THR A 9 -50.28 10.90 0.26
CA THR A 9 -50.76 10.74 -1.10
C THR A 9 -51.76 9.60 -1.19
N THR A 10 -52.65 9.60 -2.22
CA THR A 10 -53.62 8.55 -2.45
C THR A 10 -53.19 7.66 -3.60
N GLU A 11 -53.50 6.36 -3.52
CA GLU A 11 -53.30 5.35 -4.57
C GLU A 11 -54.54 4.46 -4.69
N SER A 12 -54.77 3.93 -5.88
CA SER A 12 -55.81 2.95 -6.09
C SER A 12 -55.55 1.68 -5.26
N TYR A 13 -56.58 1.17 -4.62
CA TYR A 13 -56.51 -0.09 -3.88
C TYR A 13 -56.15 -1.24 -4.81
N ASP A 14 -55.22 -2.06 -4.33
CA ASP A 14 -54.74 -3.24 -5.05
C ASP A 14 -54.79 -4.45 -4.10
N ARG A 15 -55.78 -5.33 -4.33
CA ARG A 15 -56.02 -6.50 -3.48
C ARG A 15 -54.87 -7.51 -3.57
N GLU A 16 -54.18 -7.60 -4.72
CA GLU A 16 -53.08 -8.57 -4.87
C GLU A 16 -51.86 -8.20 -3.99
N LYS A 17 -51.62 -6.93 -3.72
CA LYS A 17 -50.59 -6.52 -2.77
C LYS A 17 -50.80 -7.08 -1.37
N ILE A 18 -52.04 -7.20 -0.93
CA ILE A 18 -52.41 -7.78 0.37
C ILE A 18 -52.23 -9.31 0.32
N ALA A 19 -52.75 -9.96 -0.73
CA ALA A 19 -52.63 -11.40 -0.92
C ALA A 19 -51.13 -11.84 -0.93
N VAL A 20 -50.28 -11.11 -1.66
CA VAL A 20 -48.83 -11.37 -1.68
C VAL A 20 -48.18 -11.19 -0.29
N ALA A 21 -48.61 -10.19 0.48
CA ALA A 21 -48.09 -9.98 1.83
C ALA A 21 -48.46 -11.11 2.79
N ILE A 22 -49.69 -11.61 2.69
CA ILE A 22 -50.19 -12.77 3.45
C ILE A 22 -49.40 -14.03 3.08
N ARG A 23 -49.28 -14.37 1.77
CA ARG A 23 -48.49 -15.54 1.31
C ARG A 23 -47.05 -15.49 1.79
N LYS A 24 -46.43 -14.33 1.83
CA LYS A 24 -45.07 -14.16 2.37
C LYS A 24 -44.96 -14.47 3.87
N SER A 25 -45.99 -14.14 4.67
CA SER A 25 -45.99 -14.47 6.10
C SER A 25 -46.08 -16.00 6.35
N PHE A 26 -46.84 -16.73 5.50
CA PHE A 26 -46.89 -18.17 5.53
C PHE A 26 -45.62 -18.86 5.04
N ALA A 27 -45.06 -18.37 3.94
CA ALA A 27 -43.77 -18.88 3.46
C ALA A 27 -42.65 -18.78 4.52
N SER A 28 -42.67 -17.76 5.38
CA SER A 28 -41.71 -17.59 6.46
C SER A 28 -41.86 -18.61 7.61
N THR A 29 -43.03 -19.27 7.73
CA THR A 29 -43.28 -20.35 8.68
C THR A 29 -43.20 -21.77 8.07
N GLN A 30 -42.77 -21.85 6.80
CA GLN A 30 -42.73 -23.09 6.01
C GLN A 30 -44.08 -23.80 5.90
N LYS A 31 -45.18 -23.05 5.97
CA LYS A 31 -46.53 -23.55 5.78
C LYS A 31 -47.09 -23.09 4.44
N GLU A 32 -47.83 -23.96 3.81
CA GLU A 32 -48.60 -23.62 2.63
C GLU A 32 -49.99 -23.12 3.07
N ILE A 33 -50.49 -22.10 2.40
CA ILE A 33 -51.82 -21.57 2.52
C ILE A 33 -52.54 -21.74 1.19
N THR A 34 -53.80 -22.15 1.22
CA THR A 34 -54.63 -22.24 0.02
C THR A 34 -55.01 -20.83 -0.47
N ASP A 35 -55.15 -20.65 -1.78
CA ASP A 35 -55.58 -19.38 -2.33
C ASP A 35 -56.97 -18.97 -1.79
N GLU A 36 -57.89 -19.94 -1.54
CA GLU A 36 -59.16 -19.71 -0.91
C GLU A 36 -59.02 -19.03 0.46
N ALA A 37 -58.15 -19.54 1.33
CA ALA A 37 -57.91 -18.94 2.64
C ALA A 37 -57.25 -17.56 2.56
N VAL A 38 -56.32 -17.34 1.59
CA VAL A 38 -55.73 -16.02 1.36
C VAL A 38 -56.79 -15.00 0.98
N TYR A 39 -57.65 -15.34 0.01
CA TYR A 39 -58.67 -14.41 -0.46
C TYR A 39 -59.81 -14.23 0.54
N THR A 40 -60.11 -15.20 1.42
CA THR A 40 -61.04 -15.01 2.56
C THR A 40 -60.56 -13.84 3.43
N ILE A 41 -59.28 -13.84 3.81
CA ILE A 41 -58.69 -12.76 4.62
C ILE A 41 -58.69 -11.42 3.86
N VAL A 42 -58.38 -11.45 2.55
CA VAL A 42 -58.42 -10.24 1.69
C VAL A 42 -59.83 -9.67 1.61
N ASP A 43 -60.87 -10.52 1.47
CA ASP A 43 -62.28 -10.11 1.40
C ASP A 43 -62.77 -9.48 2.70
N GLU A 44 -62.33 -10.00 3.85
CA GLU A 44 -62.61 -9.39 5.17
C GLU A 44 -61.97 -8.00 5.31
N VAL A 45 -60.73 -7.82 4.83
CA VAL A 45 -60.04 -6.52 4.79
C VAL A 45 -60.76 -5.55 3.87
N GLU A 46 -61.27 -6.02 2.71
CA GLU A 46 -62.07 -5.21 1.80
C GLU A 46 -63.39 -4.77 2.41
N LEU A 47 -64.10 -5.70 3.07
CA LEU A 47 -65.35 -5.40 3.78
C LEU A 47 -65.15 -4.32 4.85
N PHE A 48 -64.07 -4.47 5.66
CA PHE A 48 -63.71 -3.48 6.68
C PHE A 48 -63.45 -2.10 6.05
N LEU A 49 -62.71 -2.03 4.92
CA LEU A 49 -62.44 -0.77 4.22
C LEU A 49 -63.70 -0.13 3.60
N HIS A 50 -64.67 -0.93 3.20
CA HIS A 50 -65.97 -0.43 2.72
C HIS A 50 -66.79 0.18 3.85
N GLN A 51 -66.75 -0.40 5.02
CA GLN A 51 -67.44 0.09 6.21
C GLN A 51 -66.80 1.33 6.85
N ASN A 52 -65.51 1.59 6.56
CA ASN A 52 -64.70 2.66 7.17
C ASN A 52 -64.15 3.64 6.14
N GLU A 53 -65.02 4.25 5.37
CA GLU A 53 -64.64 5.14 4.23
C GLU A 53 -63.74 6.32 4.60
N ALA A 54 -63.92 6.90 5.77
CA ALA A 54 -63.20 8.08 6.21
C ALA A 54 -61.73 7.81 6.63
N ASN A 55 -61.36 6.53 6.80
CA ASN A 55 -60.01 6.17 7.36
C ASN A 55 -59.39 4.99 6.60
N ARG A 56 -59.30 5.08 5.27
CA ARG A 56 -58.69 4.07 4.40
C ARG A 56 -57.18 4.29 4.28
N SER A 57 -56.43 4.01 5.34
CA SER A 57 -54.97 4.13 5.34
C SER A 57 -54.27 2.77 5.24
N VAL A 58 -53.00 2.78 4.76
CA VAL A 58 -52.16 1.56 4.72
C VAL A 58 -52.00 0.94 6.11
N GLU A 59 -51.93 1.73 7.16
CA GLU A 59 -51.83 1.27 8.56
C GLU A 59 -53.07 0.46 8.94
N ARG A 60 -54.25 0.98 8.64
CA ARG A 60 -55.53 0.30 8.94
C ARG A 60 -55.68 -1.02 8.17
N ILE A 61 -55.26 -1.04 6.91
CA ILE A 61 -55.19 -2.30 6.15
C ILE A 61 -54.33 -3.33 6.84
N GLN A 62 -53.16 -2.92 7.32
CA GLN A 62 -52.22 -3.82 7.99
C GLN A 62 -52.74 -4.30 9.34
N ASP A 63 -53.35 -3.41 10.12
CA ASP A 63 -53.99 -3.77 11.42
C ASP A 63 -55.10 -4.79 11.20
N GLU A 64 -55.90 -4.64 10.12
CA GLU A 64 -56.97 -5.56 9.78
C GLU A 64 -56.47 -6.92 9.30
N VAL A 65 -55.40 -6.96 8.51
CA VAL A 65 -54.75 -8.22 8.11
C VAL A 65 -54.22 -8.96 9.37
N GLU A 66 -53.61 -8.24 10.28
CA GLU A 66 -53.14 -8.83 11.55
C GLU A 66 -54.28 -9.43 12.36
N ARG A 67 -55.40 -8.70 12.49
CA ARG A 67 -56.60 -9.14 13.21
C ARG A 67 -57.22 -10.39 12.53
N SER A 68 -57.41 -10.36 11.24
CA SER A 68 -58.01 -11.48 10.50
C SER A 68 -57.15 -12.72 10.54
N LEU A 69 -55.81 -12.61 10.45
CA LEU A 69 -54.88 -13.73 10.64
C LEU A 69 -55.02 -14.37 12.03
N MET A 70 -55.21 -13.57 13.09
CA MET A 70 -55.39 -14.07 14.46
C MET A 70 -56.75 -14.73 14.64
N GLU A 71 -57.84 -14.13 14.10
CA GLU A 71 -59.18 -14.66 14.17
C GLU A 71 -59.32 -16.02 13.48
N HIS A 72 -58.59 -16.25 12.41
CA HIS A 72 -58.49 -17.53 11.71
C HIS A 72 -57.52 -18.55 12.36
N GLY A 73 -56.93 -18.22 13.51
CA GLY A 73 -56.03 -19.11 14.25
C GLY A 73 -54.59 -19.20 13.68
N PHE A 74 -54.20 -18.33 12.78
CA PHE A 74 -52.86 -18.28 12.17
C PHE A 74 -51.90 -17.45 13.01
N TYR A 75 -51.76 -17.79 14.29
CA TYR A 75 -51.00 -17.01 15.28
C TYR A 75 -49.50 -16.86 14.96
N ALA A 76 -48.85 -17.91 14.45
CA ALA A 76 -47.43 -17.86 14.07
C ALA A 76 -47.19 -16.94 12.87
N GLU A 77 -48.07 -17.01 11.89
CA GLU A 77 -48.07 -16.21 10.68
C GLU A 77 -48.40 -14.74 10.98
N ALA A 78 -49.38 -14.48 11.85
CA ALA A 78 -49.70 -13.15 12.37
C ALA A 78 -48.49 -12.53 13.10
N LYS A 79 -47.84 -13.31 13.99
CA LYS A 79 -46.62 -12.85 14.67
C LYS A 79 -45.52 -12.47 13.68
N ASN A 80 -45.28 -13.29 12.65
CA ASN A 80 -44.28 -12.99 11.65
C ASN A 80 -44.64 -11.76 10.80
N TYR A 81 -45.93 -11.58 10.46
CA TYR A 81 -46.41 -10.41 9.79
C TYR A 81 -46.19 -9.13 10.58
N ILE A 82 -46.52 -9.14 11.88
CA ILE A 82 -46.31 -8.03 12.83
C ILE A 82 -44.81 -7.71 12.96
N LEU A 83 -43.97 -8.74 13.16
CA LEU A 83 -42.52 -8.55 13.26
C LEU A 83 -41.91 -7.97 11.97
N TYR A 84 -42.34 -8.47 10.81
CA TYR A 84 -41.91 -7.92 9.51
C TYR A 84 -42.33 -6.45 9.32
N ARG A 85 -43.58 -6.11 9.69
CA ARG A 85 -44.09 -4.74 9.65
C ARG A 85 -43.30 -3.81 10.56
N TRP A 86 -43.04 -4.25 11.80
CA TRP A 86 -42.24 -3.51 12.76
C TRP A 86 -40.82 -3.26 12.24
N GLN A 87 -40.12 -4.30 11.79
CA GLN A 87 -38.79 -4.19 11.22
C GLN A 87 -38.74 -3.23 10.03
N ARG A 88 -39.73 -3.29 9.14
CA ARG A 88 -39.84 -2.39 8.00
C ARG A 88 -40.07 -0.93 8.41
N THR A 89 -40.80 -0.71 9.48
CA THR A 89 -41.04 0.62 10.03
C THR A 89 -39.77 1.19 10.66
N GLU A 90 -39.07 0.40 11.46
CA GLU A 90 -37.79 0.82 12.06
C GLU A 90 -36.72 1.10 10.99
N ARG A 91 -36.63 0.27 9.97
CA ARG A 91 -35.74 0.55 8.82
C ARG A 91 -36.04 1.89 8.14
N ARG A 92 -37.30 2.25 7.96
CA ARG A 92 -37.69 3.53 7.36
C ARG A 92 -37.36 4.71 8.28
N LYS A 93 -37.59 4.57 9.57
CA LYS A 93 -37.20 5.59 10.57
C LYS A 93 -35.70 5.81 10.53
N ALA A 94 -34.92 4.72 10.60
CA ALA A 94 -33.46 4.78 10.56
C ALA A 94 -32.95 5.45 9.27
N LEU A 95 -33.51 5.06 8.12
CA LEU A 95 -33.17 5.66 6.84
C LEU A 95 -33.49 7.17 6.83
N SER A 96 -34.69 7.56 7.27
CA SER A 96 -35.08 8.98 7.38
C SER A 96 -34.17 9.75 8.33
N GLN A 97 -33.83 9.15 9.46
CA GLN A 97 -32.93 9.75 10.45
C GLN A 97 -31.54 10.00 9.89
N ILE A 98 -30.96 9.05 9.14
CA ILE A 98 -29.65 9.22 8.49
C ILE A 98 -29.74 10.30 7.40
N ILE A 99 -30.75 10.29 6.54
CA ILE A 99 -30.92 11.27 5.47
C ILE A 99 -31.07 12.67 6.07
N THR A 100 -31.98 12.86 7.02
CA THR A 100 -32.16 14.15 7.70
C THR A 100 -30.89 14.57 8.46
N GLY A 101 -30.25 13.61 9.12
CA GLY A 101 -29.03 13.83 9.88
C GLY A 101 -27.84 14.23 9.03
N THR A 102 -27.68 13.67 7.84
CA THR A 102 -26.61 14.04 6.89
C THR A 102 -26.95 15.31 6.08
N GLY A 103 -28.22 15.62 5.92
CA GLY A 103 -28.68 16.70 5.04
C GLY A 103 -28.47 16.41 3.56
N ASP A 104 -28.44 15.13 3.17
CA ASP A 104 -28.14 14.68 1.81
C ASP A 104 -29.09 13.55 1.39
N ASP A 105 -30.06 13.86 0.56
CA ASP A 105 -31.05 12.91 0.08
C ASP A 105 -30.46 11.85 -0.87
N THR A 106 -29.34 12.16 -1.54
CA THR A 106 -28.71 11.25 -2.52
C THR A 106 -28.14 10.00 -1.85
N ILE A 107 -27.81 10.06 -0.55
CA ILE A 107 -27.32 8.91 0.24
C ILE A 107 -28.36 7.77 0.33
N SER A 108 -29.64 8.05 0.08
CA SER A 108 -30.71 7.05 0.18
C SER A 108 -30.49 5.84 -0.73
N ASN A 109 -29.86 6.03 -1.88
CA ASN A 109 -29.62 4.96 -2.84
C ASN A 109 -28.53 4.00 -2.34
N ILE A 110 -27.40 4.55 -1.87
CA ILE A 110 -26.32 3.70 -1.33
C ILE A 110 -26.77 2.96 -0.06
N LEU A 111 -27.58 3.59 0.81
CA LEU A 111 -28.13 2.92 1.99
C LEU A 111 -29.07 1.77 1.64
N LYS A 112 -29.89 1.90 0.60
CA LYS A 112 -30.74 0.81 0.10
C LYS A 112 -29.91 -0.34 -0.48
N GLU A 113 -28.83 -0.02 -1.19
CA GLU A 113 -27.90 -0.99 -1.74
C GLU A 113 -27.17 -1.74 -0.63
N ILE A 114 -26.66 -1.03 0.38
CA ILE A 114 -26.06 -1.63 1.57
C ILE A 114 -27.03 -2.59 2.24
N GLN A 115 -28.29 -2.21 2.44
CA GLN A 115 -29.31 -3.09 3.03
C GLN A 115 -29.59 -4.34 2.22
N LYS A 116 -29.49 -4.26 0.89
CA LYS A 116 -29.70 -5.40 0.00
C LYS A 116 -28.56 -6.40 0.10
N ASP A 117 -27.32 -5.89 0.13
CA ASP A 117 -26.11 -6.72 0.10
C ASP A 117 -25.75 -7.25 1.49
N PHE A 118 -26.10 -6.52 2.56
CA PHE A 118 -25.85 -6.89 3.97
C PHE A 118 -27.19 -7.03 4.69
N SER A 119 -27.82 -8.21 4.58
CA SER A 119 -29.20 -8.44 5.07
C SER A 119 -29.28 -8.93 6.52
N GLY A 120 -28.16 -9.22 7.19
CA GLY A 120 -28.09 -9.66 8.58
C GLY A 120 -28.65 -8.62 9.57
N LYS A 121 -29.25 -9.06 10.67
CA LYS A 121 -29.76 -8.16 11.72
C LYS A 121 -28.64 -7.33 12.35
N GLU A 122 -27.47 -7.90 12.44
CA GLU A 122 -26.21 -7.30 12.91
C GLU A 122 -25.71 -6.16 12.02
N TYR A 123 -26.18 -6.08 10.75
CA TYR A 123 -25.84 -5.02 9.78
C TYR A 123 -27.02 -4.06 9.52
N SER A 124 -27.89 -3.88 10.53
CA SER A 124 -29.08 -3.06 10.36
C SER A 124 -28.78 -1.56 10.31
N LEU A 125 -29.55 -0.83 9.48
CA LEU A 125 -29.47 0.65 9.47
C LEU A 125 -29.88 1.28 10.79
N THR A 126 -30.64 0.58 11.64
CA THR A 126 -31.02 1.05 12.97
C THR A 126 -29.77 1.23 13.85
N LEU A 127 -28.90 0.20 13.90
CA LEU A 127 -27.62 0.28 14.61
C LEU A 127 -26.74 1.43 14.07
N LEU A 128 -26.67 1.56 12.74
CA LEU A 128 -25.93 2.64 12.11
C LEU A 128 -26.49 4.02 12.48
N ALA A 129 -27.83 4.18 12.47
CA ALA A 129 -28.49 5.45 12.78
C ALA A 129 -28.27 5.85 14.26
N GLU A 130 -28.40 4.90 15.18
CA GLU A 130 -28.14 5.12 16.61
C GLU A 130 -26.70 5.56 16.85
N LYS A 131 -25.74 4.83 16.28
CA LYS A 131 -24.32 5.16 16.40
C LYS A 131 -23.98 6.50 15.75
N PHE A 132 -24.52 6.77 14.55
CA PHE A 132 -24.35 8.04 13.85
C PHE A 132 -24.86 9.22 14.68
N THR A 133 -26.06 9.10 15.27
CA THR A 133 -26.63 10.16 16.12
C THR A 133 -25.74 10.50 17.30
N SER A 134 -25.04 9.50 17.86
CA SER A 134 -24.11 9.74 18.98
C SER A 134 -22.88 10.57 18.61
N PHE A 135 -22.54 10.65 17.31
CA PHE A 135 -21.43 11.47 16.81
C PHE A 135 -21.83 12.84 16.29
N CYS A 136 -23.11 13.04 15.98
CA CYS A 136 -23.59 14.30 15.40
C CYS A 136 -23.62 15.41 16.44
N LYS A 137 -23.08 16.58 16.06
CA LYS A 137 -23.21 17.83 16.79
C LYS A 137 -24.05 18.82 15.95
N PRO A 138 -24.75 19.78 16.60
CA PRO A 138 -25.65 20.70 15.90
C PRO A 138 -24.95 21.56 14.84
N ASP A 139 -23.71 21.93 15.06
CA ASP A 139 -22.89 22.84 14.26
C ASP A 139 -22.11 22.17 13.12
N MET A 140 -22.23 20.85 12.95
CA MET A 140 -21.55 20.12 11.89
C MET A 140 -22.08 20.49 10.50
N THR A 141 -21.16 20.70 9.56
CA THR A 141 -21.45 20.81 8.11
C THR A 141 -21.92 19.47 7.53
N PRO A 142 -22.59 19.45 6.36
CA PRO A 142 -22.98 18.19 5.70
C PRO A 142 -21.79 17.26 5.44
N GLY A 143 -20.64 17.78 5.07
CA GLY A 143 -19.42 17.00 4.85
C GLY A 143 -18.87 16.34 6.13
N GLU A 144 -18.93 17.04 7.27
CA GLU A 144 -18.55 16.51 8.58
C GLU A 144 -19.54 15.45 9.06
N ARG A 145 -20.83 15.62 8.78
CA ARG A 145 -21.87 14.63 9.09
C ARG A 145 -21.70 13.34 8.28
N LEU A 146 -21.35 13.45 7.00
CA LEU A 146 -20.99 12.27 6.19
C LEU A 146 -19.72 11.58 6.76
N ALA A 147 -18.74 12.34 7.23
CA ALA A 147 -17.58 11.76 7.89
C ALA A 147 -17.95 11.06 9.21
N ALA A 148 -18.86 11.63 9.99
CA ALA A 148 -19.38 11.01 11.21
C ALA A 148 -20.14 9.71 10.92
N LEU A 149 -20.88 9.65 9.81
CA LEU A 149 -21.57 8.42 9.38
C LEU A 149 -20.58 7.31 9.01
N VAL A 150 -19.52 7.64 8.26
CA VAL A 150 -18.43 6.68 7.96
C VAL A 150 -17.81 6.17 9.25
N LYS A 151 -17.49 7.09 10.18
CA LYS A 151 -16.92 6.73 11.49
C LYS A 151 -17.86 5.82 12.29
N ALA A 152 -19.17 6.09 12.27
CA ALA A 152 -20.17 5.25 12.94
C ALA A 152 -20.14 3.81 12.41
N ALA A 153 -20.03 3.63 11.09
CA ALA A 153 -19.92 2.30 10.50
C ALA A 153 -18.59 1.60 10.89
N VAL A 154 -17.48 2.31 10.89
CA VAL A 154 -16.17 1.77 11.32
C VAL A 154 -16.23 1.28 12.77
N GLU A 155 -16.83 2.04 13.68
CA GLU A 155 -16.91 1.64 15.11
C GLU A 155 -17.90 0.50 15.39
N LEU A 156 -18.71 0.10 14.42
CA LEU A 156 -19.55 -1.10 14.49
C LEU A 156 -18.80 -2.36 14.04
N THR A 157 -17.59 -2.25 13.53
CA THR A 157 -16.77 -3.38 13.12
C THR A 157 -16.25 -4.12 14.35
N THR A 158 -16.57 -5.41 14.44
CA THR A 158 -16.05 -6.33 15.46
C THR A 158 -15.62 -7.64 14.81
N GLN A 159 -15.05 -8.55 15.59
CA GLN A 159 -14.70 -9.87 15.09
C GLN A 159 -15.95 -10.67 14.66
N GLU A 160 -17.09 -10.45 15.31
CA GLU A 160 -18.37 -11.09 14.99
C GLU A 160 -19.11 -10.41 13.85
N THR A 161 -18.80 -9.15 13.57
CA THR A 161 -19.46 -8.33 12.54
C THR A 161 -18.45 -7.63 11.61
N PRO A 162 -17.60 -8.40 10.91
CA PRO A 162 -16.49 -7.83 10.11
C PRO A 162 -16.97 -7.05 8.87
N ASP A 163 -18.16 -7.36 8.33
CA ASP A 163 -18.64 -6.73 7.10
C ASP A 163 -18.98 -5.24 7.26
N TRP A 164 -19.02 -4.72 8.49
CA TRP A 164 -19.09 -3.28 8.71
C TRP A 164 -17.92 -2.52 8.08
N GLU A 165 -16.77 -3.16 7.88
CA GLU A 165 -15.65 -2.57 7.11
C GLU A 165 -16.04 -2.30 5.66
N PHE A 166 -16.78 -3.22 5.01
CA PHE A 166 -17.24 -3.02 3.64
C PHE A 166 -18.37 -1.99 3.55
N ILE A 167 -19.25 -1.95 4.55
CA ILE A 167 -20.29 -0.92 4.67
C ILE A 167 -19.64 0.46 4.82
N ALA A 168 -18.65 0.58 5.71
CA ALA A 168 -17.90 1.82 5.92
C ALA A 168 -17.15 2.26 4.63
N ALA A 169 -16.57 1.31 3.89
CA ALA A 169 -15.94 1.59 2.59
C ALA A 169 -16.92 2.18 1.58
N ARG A 170 -18.13 1.64 1.46
CA ARG A 170 -19.16 2.16 0.54
C ARG A 170 -19.58 3.58 0.91
N LEU A 171 -19.73 3.87 2.20
CA LEU A 171 -20.04 5.22 2.68
C LEU A 171 -18.87 6.19 2.45
N LEU A 172 -17.64 5.73 2.64
CA LEU A 172 -16.44 6.52 2.32
C LEU A 172 -16.34 6.80 0.83
N ASN A 173 -16.58 5.80 -0.02
CA ASN A 173 -16.57 5.97 -1.49
C ASN A 173 -17.66 6.94 -1.96
N PHE A 174 -18.86 6.85 -1.40
CA PHE A 174 -19.94 7.81 -1.66
C PHE A 174 -19.51 9.24 -1.35
N ARG A 175 -18.93 9.46 -0.15
CA ARG A 175 -18.41 10.78 0.25
C ARG A 175 -17.31 11.27 -0.70
N LEU A 176 -16.37 10.40 -1.08
CA LEU A 176 -15.29 10.72 -2.00
C LEU A 176 -15.84 11.09 -3.39
N THR A 177 -16.70 10.25 -3.97
CA THR A 177 -17.29 10.46 -5.30
C THR A 177 -18.09 11.76 -5.36
N LYS A 178 -18.88 12.07 -4.33
CA LYS A 178 -19.63 13.33 -4.24
C LYS A 178 -18.68 14.53 -4.28
N LYS A 179 -17.62 14.51 -3.48
CA LYS A 179 -16.64 15.59 -3.45
C LYS A 179 -15.92 15.76 -4.78
N LEU A 180 -15.57 14.66 -5.45
CA LEU A 180 -14.95 14.68 -6.77
C LEU A 180 -15.89 15.27 -7.83
N ALA A 181 -17.18 14.98 -7.77
CA ALA A 181 -18.18 15.55 -8.68
C ALA A 181 -18.31 17.08 -8.49
N GLU A 182 -18.37 17.55 -7.23
CA GLU A 182 -18.41 18.98 -6.90
C GLU A 182 -17.16 19.71 -7.40
N GLN A 183 -15.98 19.10 -7.26
CA GLN A 183 -14.71 19.66 -7.76
C GLN A 183 -14.65 19.69 -9.29
N ALA A 184 -15.12 18.64 -9.96
CA ALA A 184 -15.15 18.55 -11.42
C ALA A 184 -16.08 19.61 -12.01
N GLU A 185 -17.26 19.80 -11.43
CA GLU A 185 -18.21 20.84 -11.84
C GLU A 185 -17.61 22.25 -11.67
N ALA A 186 -17.00 22.52 -10.52
CA ALA A 186 -16.35 23.80 -10.25
C ALA A 186 -15.18 24.11 -11.18
N ALA A 187 -14.45 23.09 -11.64
CA ALA A 187 -13.32 23.21 -12.55
C ALA A 187 -13.71 23.13 -14.04
N GLY A 188 -15.00 22.90 -14.38
CA GLY A 188 -15.46 22.74 -15.75
C GLY A 188 -14.94 21.47 -16.43
N ILE A 189 -14.76 20.39 -15.69
CA ILE A 189 -14.28 19.08 -16.16
C ILE A 189 -15.48 18.21 -16.52
N PHE A 190 -15.62 17.84 -17.79
CA PHE A 190 -16.77 17.07 -18.30
C PHE A 190 -16.40 15.69 -18.84
N SER A 191 -15.12 15.44 -19.07
CA SER A 191 -14.60 14.16 -19.57
C SER A 191 -13.33 13.74 -18.85
N PHE A 192 -12.90 12.50 -19.04
CA PHE A 192 -11.64 12.03 -18.47
C PHE A 192 -10.44 12.71 -19.14
N TYR A 193 -10.51 12.97 -20.43
CA TYR A 193 -9.49 13.74 -21.16
C TYR A 193 -9.38 15.17 -20.62
N ASP A 194 -10.50 15.87 -20.38
CA ASP A 194 -10.49 17.21 -19.77
C ASP A 194 -9.83 17.18 -18.39
N LYS A 195 -10.09 16.14 -17.62
CA LYS A 195 -9.49 15.94 -16.30
C LYS A 195 -7.98 15.77 -16.39
N LEU A 196 -7.50 14.91 -17.30
CA LEU A 196 -6.06 14.73 -17.50
C LEU A 196 -5.38 16.02 -17.94
N ARG A 197 -6.00 16.78 -18.83
CA ARG A 197 -5.50 18.09 -19.27
C ARG A 197 -5.43 19.07 -18.10
N TYR A 198 -6.49 19.22 -17.34
CA TYR A 198 -6.53 20.07 -16.16
C TYR A 198 -5.43 19.69 -15.14
N LEU A 199 -5.28 18.42 -14.83
CA LEU A 199 -4.26 17.93 -13.89
C LEU A 199 -2.83 18.12 -14.43
N THR A 200 -2.65 18.05 -15.74
CA THR A 200 -1.35 18.32 -16.39
C THR A 200 -1.00 19.81 -16.33
N ASP A 201 -1.95 20.69 -16.61
CA ASP A 201 -1.78 22.14 -16.54
C ASP A 201 -1.49 22.61 -15.10
N GLU A 202 -2.09 21.95 -14.09
CA GLU A 202 -1.79 22.16 -12.68
C GLU A 202 -0.45 21.55 -12.21
N GLY A 203 0.26 20.82 -13.08
CA GLY A 203 1.53 20.15 -12.76
C GLY A 203 1.37 18.95 -11.83
N LEU A 204 0.18 18.36 -11.74
CA LEU A 204 -0.13 17.19 -10.93
C LEU A 204 -0.04 15.87 -11.70
N TYR A 205 -0.15 15.93 -13.02
CA TYR A 205 -0.03 14.82 -13.96
C TYR A 205 1.13 15.04 -14.91
N GLY A 206 1.78 13.95 -15.35
CA GLY A 206 2.85 14.02 -16.34
C GLY A 206 2.31 14.30 -17.74
N ASN A 207 2.90 15.26 -18.44
CA ASN A 207 2.54 15.62 -19.81
C ASN A 207 2.75 14.48 -20.82
N TYR A 208 3.60 13.52 -20.49
CA TYR A 208 3.94 12.37 -21.32
C TYR A 208 2.73 11.48 -21.66
N ILE A 209 1.69 11.43 -20.81
CA ILE A 209 0.47 10.69 -21.12
C ILE A 209 -0.30 11.38 -22.26
N LEU A 210 -0.51 12.70 -22.16
CA LEU A 210 -1.17 13.47 -23.23
C LEU A 210 -0.34 13.50 -24.53
N ALA A 211 0.98 13.39 -24.43
CA ALA A 211 1.86 13.28 -25.59
C ALA A 211 1.83 11.90 -26.25
N SER A 212 1.51 10.85 -25.50
CA SER A 212 1.54 9.45 -25.96
C SER A 212 0.21 8.94 -26.49
N TYR A 213 -0.92 9.55 -26.09
CA TYR A 213 -2.28 9.13 -26.44
C TYR A 213 -3.07 10.27 -27.04
N THR A 214 -3.86 9.96 -28.05
CA THR A 214 -4.84 10.90 -28.61
C THR A 214 -6.02 11.09 -27.66
N PRO A 215 -6.76 12.21 -27.73
CA PRO A 215 -7.99 12.40 -26.95
C PRO A 215 -8.99 11.24 -27.09
N GLN A 216 -9.13 10.72 -28.30
CA GLN A 216 -10.04 9.60 -28.61
C GLN A 216 -9.60 8.30 -27.92
N GLU A 217 -8.29 8.02 -27.85
CA GLU A 217 -7.77 6.83 -27.15
C GLU A 217 -7.98 6.95 -25.65
N ILE A 218 -7.80 8.15 -25.07
CA ILE A 218 -8.02 8.40 -23.65
C ILE A 218 -9.51 8.19 -23.30
N GLU A 219 -10.45 8.70 -24.09
CA GLU A 219 -11.88 8.49 -23.86
C GLU A 219 -12.30 7.04 -24.10
N THR A 220 -11.69 6.35 -25.06
CA THR A 220 -11.89 4.91 -25.23
C THR A 220 -11.42 4.13 -24.01
N ALA A 221 -10.27 4.49 -23.45
CA ALA A 221 -9.75 3.90 -22.22
C ALA A 221 -10.64 4.22 -21.00
N ALA A 222 -11.19 5.43 -20.92
CA ALA A 222 -12.15 5.82 -19.87
C ALA A 222 -13.36 4.88 -19.84
N GLY A 223 -13.81 4.39 -21.00
CA GLY A 223 -14.84 3.38 -21.10
C GLY A 223 -14.52 2.01 -20.46
N PHE A 224 -13.25 1.75 -20.08
CA PHE A 224 -12.87 0.53 -19.36
C PHE A 224 -13.15 0.62 -17.87
N MET A 225 -13.35 1.81 -17.32
CA MET A 225 -13.60 2.01 -15.89
C MET A 225 -14.89 1.31 -15.45
N CYS A 226 -14.79 0.59 -14.35
CA CYS A 226 -15.87 -0.18 -13.75
C CYS A 226 -16.06 0.25 -12.29
N PRO A 227 -16.93 1.23 -11.99
CA PRO A 227 -17.14 1.73 -10.62
C PRO A 227 -17.59 0.65 -9.62
N GLU A 228 -18.27 -0.41 -10.10
CA GLU A 228 -18.69 -1.53 -9.25
C GLU A 228 -17.51 -2.24 -8.55
N ARG A 229 -16.31 -2.13 -9.10
CA ARG A 229 -15.09 -2.69 -8.50
C ARG A 229 -14.67 -1.97 -7.22
N ASP A 230 -15.16 -0.77 -6.96
CA ASP A 230 -14.94 -0.06 -5.70
C ASP A 230 -15.55 -0.82 -4.50
N LYS A 231 -16.53 -1.70 -4.75
CA LYS A 231 -17.13 -2.56 -3.73
C LYS A 231 -16.21 -3.68 -3.22
N LEU A 232 -15.11 -3.94 -3.91
CA LEU A 232 -14.09 -4.90 -3.49
C LEU A 232 -13.26 -4.41 -2.29
N PHE A 233 -13.25 -3.10 -2.03
CA PHE A 233 -12.48 -2.52 -0.94
C PHE A 233 -13.20 -2.64 0.40
N ASN A 234 -12.44 -2.99 1.42
CA ASN A 234 -12.79 -2.68 2.81
C ASN A 234 -12.42 -1.23 3.15
N TYR A 235 -12.85 -0.75 4.32
CA TYR A 235 -12.59 0.63 4.75
C TYR A 235 -11.10 0.96 4.82
N SER A 236 -10.31 0.07 5.46
CA SER A 236 -8.87 0.28 5.64
C SER A 236 -8.12 0.42 4.32
N GLY A 237 -8.47 -0.41 3.33
CA GLY A 237 -7.88 -0.35 1.99
C GLY A 237 -8.25 0.93 1.24
N LEU A 238 -9.53 1.28 1.22
CA LEU A 238 -10.00 2.50 0.52
C LEU A 238 -9.47 3.78 1.18
N ASP A 239 -9.47 3.86 2.51
CA ASP A 239 -8.96 4.99 3.27
C ASP A 239 -7.45 5.18 3.05
N LEU A 240 -6.69 4.07 2.99
CA LEU A 240 -5.27 4.08 2.66
C LEU A 240 -5.02 4.64 1.24
N LEU A 241 -5.78 4.18 0.23
CA LEU A 241 -5.67 4.70 -1.13
C LEU A 241 -6.01 6.19 -1.16
N ALA A 242 -7.12 6.59 -0.56
CA ALA A 242 -7.57 7.98 -0.52
C ALA A 242 -6.57 8.90 0.20
N LYS A 243 -5.88 8.44 1.24
CA LYS A 243 -4.92 9.24 1.99
C LYS A 243 -3.53 9.30 1.37
N ARG A 244 -3.08 8.24 0.69
CA ARG A 244 -1.66 8.10 0.30
C ARG A 244 -1.40 8.02 -1.20
N TYR A 245 -2.35 7.55 -2.01
CA TYR A 245 -2.09 7.21 -3.41
C TYR A 245 -2.82 8.10 -4.42
N LEU A 246 -4.06 8.50 -4.12
CA LEU A 246 -4.81 9.39 -5.00
C LEU A 246 -4.11 10.74 -5.17
N ILE A 247 -4.16 11.29 -6.38
CA ILE A 247 -3.70 12.65 -6.62
C ILE A 247 -4.54 13.64 -5.82
N ARG A 248 -3.87 14.64 -5.26
CA ARG A 248 -4.49 15.67 -4.43
C ARG A 248 -4.21 17.04 -4.99
N THR A 249 -5.14 17.95 -4.77
CA THR A 249 -4.94 19.38 -5.00
C THR A 249 -3.88 19.94 -4.06
N ARG A 250 -3.45 21.18 -4.28
CA ARG A 250 -2.55 21.90 -3.35
C ARG A 250 -3.13 22.14 -1.97
N SER A 251 -4.47 22.03 -1.82
CA SER A 251 -5.18 22.05 -0.54
C SER A 251 -5.33 20.66 0.11
N HIS A 252 -4.56 19.67 -0.37
CA HIS A 252 -4.54 18.29 0.13
C HIS A 252 -5.85 17.50 -0.04
N GLU A 253 -6.73 17.93 -0.94
CA GLU A 253 -7.99 17.24 -1.22
C GLU A 253 -7.85 16.28 -2.40
N PRO A 254 -8.35 15.03 -2.30
CA PRO A 254 -8.34 14.11 -3.45
C PRO A 254 -9.07 14.69 -4.65
N ILE A 255 -8.49 14.54 -5.84
CA ILE A 255 -9.06 15.03 -7.11
C ILE A 255 -9.21 13.90 -8.15
N GLU A 256 -8.85 12.68 -7.81
CA GLU A 256 -9.12 11.50 -8.64
C GLU A 256 -9.82 10.40 -7.83
N SER A 257 -10.62 9.58 -8.50
CA SER A 257 -11.20 8.36 -7.94
C SER A 257 -10.20 7.20 -8.00
N VAL A 258 -10.52 6.10 -7.29
CA VAL A 258 -9.69 4.88 -7.32
C VAL A 258 -9.63 4.27 -8.73
N GLN A 259 -10.76 4.29 -9.46
CA GLN A 259 -10.81 3.77 -10.82
C GLN A 259 -9.99 4.63 -11.79
N GLU A 260 -10.04 5.94 -11.65
CA GLU A 260 -9.20 6.88 -12.44
C GLU A 260 -7.71 6.70 -12.12
N MET A 261 -7.36 6.46 -10.84
CA MET A 261 -5.99 6.12 -10.44
C MET A 261 -5.48 4.88 -11.17
N TYR A 262 -6.25 3.77 -11.13
CA TYR A 262 -5.84 2.54 -11.79
C TYR A 262 -5.76 2.69 -13.31
N LEU A 263 -6.68 3.45 -13.90
CA LEU A 263 -6.64 3.72 -15.34
C LEU A 263 -5.43 4.57 -15.72
N GLY A 264 -5.11 5.62 -14.95
CA GLY A 264 -3.94 6.45 -15.16
C GLY A 264 -2.63 5.67 -15.05
N ILE A 265 -2.53 4.76 -14.08
CA ILE A 265 -1.39 3.83 -13.95
C ILE A 265 -1.32 2.91 -15.18
N ALA A 266 -2.44 2.34 -15.61
CA ALA A 266 -2.49 1.44 -16.77
C ALA A 266 -2.10 2.16 -18.08
N LEU A 267 -2.55 3.40 -18.28
CA LEU A 267 -2.13 4.24 -19.41
C LEU A 267 -0.61 4.45 -19.40
N HIS A 268 -0.04 4.79 -18.24
CA HIS A 268 1.41 4.97 -18.14
C HIS A 268 2.15 3.67 -18.43
N LEU A 269 1.80 2.57 -17.78
CA LEU A 269 2.45 1.27 -17.96
C LEU A 269 2.38 0.74 -19.40
N ALA A 270 1.36 1.12 -20.17
CA ALA A 270 1.21 0.67 -21.55
C ALA A 270 1.89 1.58 -22.58
N MET A 271 2.54 2.67 -22.18
CA MET A 271 3.21 3.59 -23.12
C MET A 271 4.28 2.91 -23.99
N PRO A 272 5.13 1.97 -23.50
CA PRO A 272 6.12 1.29 -24.32
C PRO A 272 5.52 0.36 -25.38
N GLU A 273 4.25 -0.01 -25.26
CA GLU A 273 3.61 -0.94 -26.18
C GLU A 273 3.43 -0.34 -27.56
N LYS A 274 4.05 -0.97 -28.57
CA LYS A 274 4.01 -0.52 -29.97
C LYS A 274 2.78 -0.99 -30.74
N GLN A 275 2.21 -2.12 -30.32
CA GLN A 275 1.03 -2.75 -30.93
C GLN A 275 -0.04 -2.98 -29.86
N ASP A 276 -1.30 -2.84 -30.25
CA ASP A 276 -2.46 -3.12 -29.38
C ASP A 276 -2.41 -2.40 -28.02
N ARG A 277 -1.85 -1.19 -27.96
CA ARG A 277 -1.61 -0.42 -26.73
C ARG A 277 -2.86 -0.33 -25.86
N LEU A 278 -4.02 -0.01 -26.42
CA LEU A 278 -5.27 0.08 -25.66
C LEU A 278 -5.73 -1.27 -25.07
N GLN A 279 -5.40 -2.39 -25.71
CA GLN A 279 -5.68 -3.71 -25.13
C GLN A 279 -4.77 -3.97 -23.91
N TRP A 280 -3.50 -3.52 -23.96
CA TRP A 280 -2.61 -3.57 -22.81
C TRP A 280 -3.08 -2.64 -21.68
N VAL A 281 -3.53 -1.42 -21.99
CA VAL A 281 -4.18 -0.53 -21.01
C VAL A 281 -5.32 -1.27 -20.31
N LYS A 282 -6.21 -1.91 -21.08
CA LYS A 282 -7.32 -2.68 -20.50
C LYS A 282 -6.86 -3.83 -19.62
N LYS A 283 -5.86 -4.62 -20.07
CA LYS A 283 -5.32 -5.74 -19.29
C LYS A 283 -4.69 -5.27 -17.98
N PHE A 284 -3.86 -4.22 -18.00
CA PHE A 284 -3.25 -3.66 -16.79
C PHE A 284 -4.31 -3.07 -15.85
N TYR A 285 -5.28 -2.33 -16.38
CA TYR A 285 -6.40 -1.83 -15.59
C TYR A 285 -7.20 -2.96 -14.95
N ASP A 286 -7.50 -4.01 -15.69
CA ASP A 286 -8.32 -5.14 -15.21
C ASP A 286 -7.64 -5.86 -14.03
N ILE A 287 -6.37 -6.19 -14.11
CA ILE A 287 -5.67 -6.90 -13.02
C ILE A 287 -5.50 -6.05 -11.76
N LEU A 288 -5.32 -4.72 -11.93
CA LEU A 288 -5.18 -3.78 -10.81
C LEU A 288 -6.52 -3.50 -10.14
N SER A 289 -7.55 -3.14 -10.92
CA SER A 289 -8.84 -2.73 -10.39
C SER A 289 -9.69 -3.89 -9.84
N ARG A 290 -9.41 -5.13 -10.25
CA ARG A 290 -9.98 -6.35 -9.65
C ARG A 290 -9.25 -6.81 -8.40
N LEU A 291 -8.21 -6.09 -7.98
CA LEU A 291 -7.34 -6.47 -6.86
C LEU A 291 -6.66 -7.84 -7.03
N GLU A 292 -6.51 -8.30 -8.27
CA GLU A 292 -5.78 -9.54 -8.60
C GLU A 292 -4.27 -9.36 -8.42
N VAL A 293 -3.80 -8.11 -8.60
CA VAL A 293 -2.40 -7.69 -8.51
C VAL A 293 -2.31 -6.36 -7.76
N THR A 294 -1.27 -6.20 -6.95
CA THR A 294 -0.85 -4.90 -6.44
C THR A 294 0.58 -4.60 -6.86
N MET A 295 0.82 -3.38 -7.33
CA MET A 295 2.17 -2.90 -7.66
C MET A 295 2.84 -2.31 -6.42
N ALA A 296 4.15 -2.15 -6.48
CA ALA A 296 4.90 -1.48 -5.43
C ALA A 296 4.41 -0.05 -5.19
N THR A 297 4.59 0.45 -3.95
CA THR A 297 4.18 1.81 -3.56
C THR A 297 4.63 2.90 -4.54
N PRO A 298 5.90 2.95 -5.02
CA PRO A 298 6.30 3.98 -5.97
C PRO A 298 5.54 3.89 -7.30
N THR A 299 5.28 2.70 -7.82
CA THR A 299 4.50 2.53 -9.06
C THR A 299 3.07 3.05 -8.87
N LEU A 300 2.38 2.67 -7.79
CA LEU A 300 1.01 3.13 -7.51
C LEU A 300 0.95 4.64 -7.23
N ALA A 301 1.96 5.20 -6.57
CA ALA A 301 1.97 6.59 -6.15
C ALA A 301 2.46 7.55 -7.23
N ASN A 302 3.45 7.16 -8.05
CA ASN A 302 4.18 8.04 -8.95
C ASN A 302 3.88 7.82 -10.44
N ALA A 303 3.44 6.63 -10.84
CA ALA A 303 2.94 6.44 -12.21
C ALA A 303 1.88 7.52 -12.49
N ARG A 304 1.90 8.12 -13.66
CA ARG A 304 1.08 9.26 -14.06
C ARG A 304 1.50 10.65 -13.52
N LYS A 305 2.41 10.75 -12.54
CA LYS A 305 2.90 12.04 -12.02
C LYS A 305 4.12 12.54 -12.82
N PRO A 306 4.45 13.85 -12.75
CA PRO A 306 5.59 14.40 -13.49
C PRO A 306 6.92 13.71 -13.19
N TYR A 307 7.17 13.38 -11.91
CA TYR A 307 8.39 12.69 -11.47
C TYR A 307 8.04 11.23 -11.18
N HIS A 308 8.08 10.40 -12.22
CA HIS A 308 7.60 9.02 -12.20
C HIS A 308 8.71 8.01 -11.86
N GLN A 309 9.34 8.16 -10.71
CA GLN A 309 10.17 7.11 -10.14
C GLN A 309 9.28 5.95 -9.69
N LEU A 310 9.40 4.77 -10.33
CA LEU A 310 8.48 3.64 -10.17
C LEU A 310 9.07 2.48 -9.37
N SER A 311 10.40 2.45 -9.19
CA SER A 311 11.11 1.37 -8.50
C SER A 311 11.06 1.54 -6.99
N SER A 312 10.95 0.41 -6.27
CA SER A 312 10.78 0.42 -4.82
C SER A 312 12.05 0.13 -4.03
N CYS A 313 12.98 -0.62 -4.62
CA CYS A 313 14.11 -1.19 -3.91
C CYS A 313 15.44 -0.80 -4.55
N PHE A 314 16.35 -0.35 -3.71
CA PHE A 314 17.67 0.10 -4.11
C PHE A 314 18.73 -0.50 -3.17
N ILE A 315 19.92 -0.75 -3.70
CA ILE A 315 21.05 -1.23 -2.90
C ILE A 315 22.30 -0.45 -3.26
N ASP A 316 23.03 0.03 -2.25
CA ASP A 316 24.30 0.74 -2.39
C ASP A 316 25.41 0.08 -1.57
N THR A 317 26.63 0.16 -2.06
CA THR A 317 27.84 -0.30 -1.38
C THR A 317 28.65 0.91 -0.93
N VAL A 318 28.70 1.15 0.37
CA VAL A 318 29.34 2.33 0.96
C VAL A 318 30.88 2.17 0.92
N PRO A 319 31.62 3.02 0.18
CA PRO A 319 33.07 2.95 0.14
C PRO A 319 33.70 3.53 1.41
N ASP A 320 34.93 3.08 1.75
CA ASP A 320 35.69 3.54 2.92
C ASP A 320 36.38 4.90 2.68
N SER A 321 35.60 5.91 2.32
CA SER A 321 36.07 7.28 2.15
C SER A 321 35.01 8.29 2.59
N LEU A 322 35.44 9.48 3.04
CA LEU A 322 34.51 10.53 3.46
C LEU A 322 33.55 10.91 2.33
N GLU A 323 34.09 11.16 1.15
CA GLU A 323 33.30 11.53 -0.03
C GLU A 323 32.30 10.41 -0.41
N GLY A 324 32.76 9.15 -0.41
CA GLY A 324 31.91 8.02 -0.77
C GLY A 324 30.78 7.79 0.23
N ILE A 325 31.05 7.92 1.53
CA ILE A 325 30.03 7.78 2.57
C ILE A 325 28.94 8.87 2.41
N TYR A 326 29.33 10.14 2.23
CA TYR A 326 28.36 11.23 2.04
C TYR A 326 27.60 11.10 0.73
N ARG A 327 28.21 10.59 -0.33
CA ARG A 327 27.50 10.31 -1.58
C ARG A 327 26.47 9.20 -1.44
N SER A 328 26.79 8.13 -0.69
CA SER A 328 25.81 7.10 -0.37
C SER A 328 24.64 7.66 0.46
N LEU A 329 24.89 8.63 1.35
CA LEU A 329 23.83 9.33 2.08
C LEU A 329 22.97 10.21 1.16
N ASP A 330 23.58 10.93 0.22
CA ASP A 330 22.85 11.72 -0.79
C ASP A 330 21.97 10.82 -1.66
N ASN A 331 22.53 9.73 -2.18
CA ASN A 331 21.78 8.72 -2.91
C ASN A 331 20.57 8.21 -2.11
N PHE A 332 20.77 7.91 -0.83
CA PHE A 332 19.69 7.46 0.05
C PHE A 332 18.62 8.56 0.23
N ALA A 333 19.02 9.80 0.44
CA ALA A 333 18.09 10.93 0.56
C ALA A 333 17.23 11.09 -0.70
N MET A 334 17.84 11.00 -1.88
CA MET A 334 17.12 11.06 -3.17
C MET A 334 16.18 9.89 -3.36
N VAL A 335 16.62 8.67 -3.09
CA VAL A 335 15.76 7.46 -3.15
C VAL A 335 14.57 7.59 -2.20
N SER A 336 14.81 8.02 -0.95
CA SER A 336 13.76 8.22 0.06
C SER A 336 12.73 9.26 -0.39
N LYS A 337 13.18 10.41 -0.86
CA LYS A 337 12.33 11.50 -1.37
C LYS A 337 11.29 11.01 -2.39
N PHE A 338 11.66 10.07 -3.24
CA PHE A 338 10.78 9.53 -4.30
C PHE A 338 10.10 8.20 -3.95
N GLY A 339 10.13 7.80 -2.66
CA GLY A 339 9.35 6.67 -2.15
C GLY A 339 10.05 5.31 -2.19
N GLY A 340 11.33 5.26 -2.54
CA GLY A 340 12.12 4.04 -2.54
C GLY A 340 12.68 3.70 -1.16
N GLY A 341 12.91 2.40 -0.91
CA GLY A 341 13.65 1.89 0.24
C GLY A 341 15.05 1.45 -0.14
N MET A 342 16.03 1.56 0.75
CA MET A 342 17.42 1.27 0.43
C MET A 342 18.05 0.23 1.35
N GLY A 343 18.93 -0.62 0.79
CA GLY A 343 19.89 -1.42 1.53
C GLY A 343 21.30 -0.82 1.37
N MET A 344 22.01 -0.60 2.45
CA MET A 344 23.36 -0.02 2.44
C MET A 344 24.36 -0.97 3.09
N TYR A 345 25.39 -1.37 2.34
CA TYR A 345 26.44 -2.25 2.82
C TYR A 345 27.61 -1.45 3.39
N PHE A 346 27.84 -1.59 4.70
CA PHE A 346 28.93 -0.92 5.44
C PHE A 346 30.16 -1.80 5.72
N GLY A 347 30.17 -3.03 5.23
CA GLY A 347 31.25 -3.99 5.50
C GLY A 347 32.63 -3.57 4.96
N LYS A 348 32.70 -2.60 4.04
CA LYS A 348 33.97 -2.03 3.55
C LYS A 348 34.51 -0.91 4.44
N VAL A 349 33.67 -0.28 5.26
CA VAL A 349 34.04 0.88 6.07
C VAL A 349 34.88 0.44 7.28
N ARG A 350 35.97 1.13 7.53
CA ARG A 350 36.90 0.82 8.65
C ARG A 350 36.22 0.90 10.01
N ALA A 351 36.63 -0.02 10.88
CA ALA A 351 36.15 -0.10 12.25
C ALA A 351 36.68 1.02 13.16
N ALA A 352 36.04 1.19 14.32
CA ALA A 352 36.51 2.07 15.38
C ALA A 352 37.93 1.70 15.81
N GLY A 353 38.75 2.72 16.04
CA GLY A 353 40.18 2.54 16.37
C GLY A 353 41.05 2.19 15.17
N GLY A 354 40.50 2.19 13.94
CA GLY A 354 41.31 2.02 12.73
C GLY A 354 42.27 3.19 12.47
N ASN A 355 43.08 3.03 11.45
CA ASN A 355 44.10 4.01 11.05
C ASN A 355 43.52 5.04 10.07
N ILE A 356 43.82 6.33 10.26
CA ILE A 356 43.53 7.41 9.30
C ILE A 356 44.81 8.18 9.02
N ARG A 357 45.28 8.18 7.77
CA ARG A 357 46.47 8.92 7.31
C ARG A 357 47.73 8.60 8.16
N GLY A 358 47.90 7.34 8.60
CA GLY A 358 49.03 6.92 9.42
C GLY A 358 48.82 7.06 10.95
N PHE A 359 47.78 7.78 11.38
CA PHE A 359 47.44 7.91 12.81
C PHE A 359 46.57 6.74 13.26
N LYS A 360 47.11 5.91 14.18
CA LYS A 360 46.42 4.75 14.74
C LYS A 360 45.36 5.18 15.77
N GLY A 361 44.28 4.45 15.86
CA GLY A 361 43.27 4.63 16.90
C GLY A 361 42.29 5.80 16.66
N VAL A 362 42.28 6.46 15.49
CA VAL A 362 41.57 7.72 15.26
C VAL A 362 40.21 7.52 14.60
N ALA A 363 39.97 6.39 13.88
CA ALA A 363 38.73 6.12 13.20
C ALA A 363 37.56 5.98 14.18
N GLY A 364 36.43 6.60 13.86
CA GLY A 364 35.22 6.56 14.69
C GLY A 364 34.36 5.30 14.51
N GLY A 365 34.68 4.47 13.52
CA GLY A 365 33.92 3.25 13.19
C GLY A 365 32.57 3.50 12.49
N VAL A 366 31.87 2.41 12.17
CA VAL A 366 30.62 2.44 11.39
C VAL A 366 29.45 3.06 12.15
N ILE A 367 29.41 2.96 13.47
CA ILE A 367 28.26 3.36 14.29
C ILE A 367 27.94 4.87 14.13
N ARG A 368 28.98 5.70 14.07
CA ARG A 368 28.81 7.15 13.87
C ARG A 368 28.20 7.48 12.50
N TRP A 369 28.56 6.73 11.46
CA TRP A 369 27.99 6.89 10.12
C TRP A 369 26.54 6.42 10.07
N MET A 370 26.21 5.34 10.78
CA MET A 370 24.83 4.86 10.90
C MET A 370 23.90 5.84 11.61
N LYS A 371 24.43 6.68 12.51
CA LYS A 371 23.69 7.79 13.09
C LYS A 371 23.26 8.80 12.02
N LEU A 372 24.15 9.15 11.09
CA LEU A 372 23.81 10.04 9.97
C LEU A 372 22.79 9.40 9.02
N VAL A 373 22.90 8.10 8.76
CA VAL A 373 21.88 7.36 7.98
C VAL A 373 20.53 7.42 8.67
N ASN A 374 20.48 7.22 9.99
CA ASN A 374 19.28 7.34 10.80
C ASN A 374 18.66 8.74 10.71
N ASP A 375 19.47 9.77 10.89
CA ASP A 375 19.00 11.16 10.87
C ASP A 375 18.53 11.56 9.46
N THR A 376 19.16 11.03 8.41
CA THR A 376 18.69 11.18 7.02
C THR A 376 17.35 10.47 6.79
N ALA A 377 17.14 9.27 7.34
CA ALA A 377 15.88 8.54 7.24
C ALA A 377 14.72 9.31 7.91
N VAL A 378 15.01 9.97 9.03
CA VAL A 378 14.03 10.81 9.74
C VAL A 378 13.78 12.14 9.01
N ALA A 379 14.84 12.73 8.43
CA ALA A 379 14.76 14.05 7.78
C ALA A 379 14.08 14.02 6.40
N VAL A 380 14.16 12.90 5.68
CA VAL A 380 13.67 12.78 4.31
C VAL A 380 12.59 11.71 4.22
N ASP A 381 11.35 12.16 4.33
CA ASP A 381 10.16 11.32 4.21
C ASP A 381 9.94 10.82 2.77
N GLN A 382 9.41 9.60 2.67
CA GLN A 382 8.96 9.04 1.40
C GLN A 382 7.68 9.77 0.93
N LEU A 383 7.82 10.63 -0.08
CA LEU A 383 6.73 11.40 -0.69
C LEU A 383 5.94 12.27 0.32
N GLY A 384 6.50 12.61 1.48
CA GLY A 384 5.81 13.33 2.55
C GLY A 384 4.69 12.54 3.25
N MET A 385 4.64 11.21 3.05
CA MET A 385 3.53 10.37 3.54
C MET A 385 3.99 9.16 4.35
N ARG A 386 5.27 8.84 4.31
CA ARG A 386 5.86 7.68 4.98
C ARG A 386 7.28 8.02 5.41
N GLN A 387 7.69 7.57 6.58
CA GLN A 387 9.07 7.76 7.03
C GLN A 387 10.06 7.07 6.08
N GLY A 388 11.24 7.69 5.89
CA GLY A 388 12.35 7.09 5.17
C GLY A 388 12.74 5.75 5.81
N ALA A 389 13.10 4.77 4.99
CA ALA A 389 13.41 3.43 5.48
C ALA A 389 14.66 2.87 4.80
N VAL A 390 15.59 2.36 5.61
CA VAL A 390 16.87 1.82 5.14
C VAL A 390 17.33 0.64 6.00
N ALA A 391 17.81 -0.42 5.34
CA ALA A 391 18.52 -1.50 6.00
C ALA A 391 20.03 -1.27 5.89
N VAL A 392 20.75 -1.44 6.99
CA VAL A 392 22.21 -1.31 7.04
C VAL A 392 22.84 -2.67 7.30
N TYR A 393 23.73 -3.08 6.44
CA TYR A 393 24.33 -4.42 6.43
C TYR A 393 25.76 -4.37 6.91
N LEU A 394 26.11 -5.29 7.82
CA LEU A 394 27.46 -5.47 8.33
C LEU A 394 27.82 -6.96 8.43
N ASP A 395 29.06 -7.32 8.12
CA ASP A 395 29.52 -8.71 8.26
C ASP A 395 29.69 -9.12 9.71
N VAL A 396 29.41 -10.39 10.02
CA VAL A 396 29.58 -10.98 11.35
C VAL A 396 31.01 -10.97 11.84
N TRP A 397 31.99 -10.77 10.97
CA TRP A 397 33.42 -10.67 11.30
C TRP A 397 33.93 -9.22 11.43
N HIS A 398 33.07 -8.21 11.26
CA HIS A 398 33.44 -6.81 11.40
C HIS A 398 33.66 -6.44 12.87
N LYS A 399 34.71 -5.65 13.16
CA LYS A 399 35.15 -5.34 14.55
C LYS A 399 34.10 -4.58 15.37
N ASP A 400 33.25 -3.79 14.71
CA ASP A 400 32.20 -3.00 15.36
C ASP A 400 30.86 -3.78 15.49
N LEU A 401 30.84 -5.08 15.20
CA LEU A 401 29.62 -5.90 15.25
C LEU A 401 28.88 -5.84 16.60
N PRO A 402 29.55 -5.92 17.77
CA PRO A 402 28.87 -5.90 19.07
C PRO A 402 28.09 -4.60 19.32
N GLU A 403 28.65 -3.47 18.91
CA GLU A 403 28.04 -2.15 19.02
C GLU A 403 26.90 -2.00 17.97
N PHE A 404 27.10 -2.55 16.77
CA PHE A 404 26.10 -2.61 15.71
C PHE A 404 24.84 -3.37 16.13
N LEU A 405 24.98 -4.51 16.81
CA LEU A 405 23.84 -5.30 17.31
C LEU A 405 23.04 -4.59 18.41
N GLN A 406 23.58 -3.52 18.98
CA GLN A 406 22.92 -2.74 20.02
C GLN A 406 22.35 -1.41 19.53
N LEU A 407 22.41 -1.12 18.23
CA LEU A 407 21.96 0.16 17.65
C LEU A 407 20.53 0.53 18.03
N ARG A 408 19.62 -0.43 18.07
CA ARG A 408 18.19 -0.21 18.32
C ARG A 408 17.72 -0.58 19.72
N THR A 409 18.56 -1.22 20.53
CA THR A 409 18.19 -1.63 21.89
C THR A 409 18.04 -0.41 22.82
N ASN A 410 17.16 -0.51 23.82
CA ASN A 410 16.81 0.60 24.72
C ASN A 410 17.84 0.88 25.83
N ASN A 411 19.00 0.22 25.81
CA ASN A 411 20.04 0.37 26.82
C ASN A 411 21.32 0.96 26.22
N GLY A 412 22.05 1.74 27.00
CA GLY A 412 23.33 2.33 26.63
C GLY A 412 23.25 3.84 26.33
N ASP A 413 24.30 4.39 25.71
CA ASP A 413 24.39 5.82 25.37
C ASP A 413 23.54 6.14 24.11
N ASP A 414 22.57 7.04 24.25
CA ASP A 414 21.68 7.46 23.16
C ASP A 414 22.42 8.06 21.95
N ARG A 415 23.61 8.61 22.17
CA ARG A 415 24.48 9.09 21.08
C ARG A 415 24.97 7.99 20.14
N MET A 416 24.91 6.72 20.61
CA MET A 416 25.28 5.53 19.84
C MET A 416 24.07 4.76 19.32
N LYS A 417 22.85 5.34 19.41
CA LYS A 417 21.61 4.71 18.98
C LYS A 417 21.12 5.23 17.62
N ALA A 418 20.46 4.33 16.90
CA ALA A 418 19.87 4.59 15.59
C ALA A 418 18.60 3.73 15.48
N HIS A 419 17.46 4.28 15.93
CA HIS A 419 16.21 3.53 16.10
C HIS A 419 15.40 3.38 14.81
N ASP A 420 15.62 4.26 13.82
CA ASP A 420 14.80 4.35 12.60
C ASP A 420 15.41 3.59 11.40
N ILE A 421 16.57 2.95 11.59
CA ILE A 421 17.21 2.08 10.58
C ILE A 421 17.11 0.60 10.96
N PHE A 422 17.27 -0.29 9.98
CA PHE A 422 17.13 -1.74 10.17
C PHE A 422 18.48 -2.45 10.03
N PRO A 423 19.15 -2.81 11.14
CA PRO A 423 20.37 -3.59 11.10
C PRO A 423 20.18 -4.97 10.47
N ALA A 424 21.15 -5.41 9.68
CA ALA A 424 21.23 -6.73 9.07
C ALA A 424 22.66 -7.28 9.17
N VAL A 425 22.82 -8.56 9.48
CA VAL A 425 24.13 -9.21 9.60
C VAL A 425 24.34 -10.22 8.48
N CYS A 426 25.49 -10.09 7.81
CA CYS A 426 25.93 -11.01 6.76
C CYS A 426 26.77 -12.14 7.38
N TYR A 427 26.31 -13.39 7.18
CA TYR A 427 26.94 -14.58 7.75
C TYR A 427 27.57 -15.44 6.66
N PRO A 428 28.87 -15.83 6.82
CA PRO A 428 29.45 -16.91 6.04
C PRO A 428 29.04 -18.27 6.61
N ASP A 429 29.09 -19.32 5.80
CA ASP A 429 28.76 -20.70 6.21
C ASP A 429 29.62 -21.18 7.38
N LEU A 430 30.89 -20.76 7.44
CA LEU A 430 31.80 -21.10 8.52
C LEU A 430 31.23 -20.75 9.89
N PHE A 431 30.64 -19.57 10.05
CA PHE A 431 30.03 -19.13 11.31
C PHE A 431 28.99 -20.12 11.82
N TRP A 432 28.05 -20.49 10.95
CA TRP A 432 26.98 -21.43 11.30
C TRP A 432 27.48 -22.85 11.53
N ARG A 433 28.49 -23.27 10.80
CA ARG A 433 29.12 -24.58 10.97
C ARG A 433 29.82 -24.68 12.33
N MET A 434 30.58 -23.65 12.72
CA MET A 434 31.20 -23.55 14.03
C MET A 434 30.15 -23.46 15.16
N ALA A 435 29.11 -22.64 14.99
CA ALA A 435 28.03 -22.51 15.96
C ALA A 435 27.27 -23.84 16.20
N LYS A 436 27.10 -24.66 15.15
CA LYS A 436 26.47 -25.98 15.25
C LYS A 436 27.35 -27.00 15.99
N GLN A 437 28.67 -26.88 15.86
CA GLN A 437 29.61 -27.76 16.52
C GLN A 437 29.77 -27.45 18.02
N ASP A 438 30.08 -26.21 18.35
CA ASP A 438 30.19 -25.72 19.72
C ASP A 438 30.09 -24.20 19.77
N LEU A 439 29.12 -23.69 20.51
CA LEU A 439 28.91 -22.26 20.71
C LEU A 439 30.03 -21.57 21.52
N ASN A 440 30.88 -22.31 22.24
CA ASN A 440 31.99 -21.74 22.99
C ASN A 440 33.22 -21.46 22.11
N GLN A 441 33.21 -21.88 20.84
CA GLN A 441 34.30 -21.57 19.92
C GLN A 441 34.49 -20.06 19.78
N GLN A 442 35.76 -19.69 19.56
CA GLN A 442 36.16 -18.29 19.41
C GLN A 442 35.96 -17.83 17.97
N TRP A 443 35.34 -16.66 17.82
CA TRP A 443 35.18 -15.96 16.57
C TRP A 443 35.97 -14.65 16.61
N TYR A 444 36.65 -14.32 15.53
CA TYR A 444 37.55 -13.16 15.47
C TYR A 444 36.96 -12.07 14.59
N LEU A 445 36.97 -10.83 15.10
CA LEU A 445 36.48 -9.64 14.45
C LEU A 445 37.65 -8.77 14.00
N PHE A 446 37.56 -8.26 12.78
CA PHE A 446 38.64 -7.50 12.14
C PHE A 446 38.17 -6.14 11.63
N CYS A 447 39.11 -5.23 11.39
CA CYS A 447 38.89 -4.00 10.64
C CYS A 447 39.18 -4.27 9.15
N PRO A 448 38.24 -4.03 8.22
CA PRO A 448 38.42 -4.28 6.78
C PRO A 448 39.67 -3.54 6.23
N ASN A 449 39.84 -2.27 6.57
CA ASN A 449 40.97 -1.46 6.12
C ASN A 449 42.30 -1.99 6.58
N GLU A 450 42.37 -2.57 7.79
CA GLU A 450 43.63 -3.18 8.31
C GLU A 450 43.96 -4.45 7.52
N ILE A 451 42.95 -5.27 7.15
CA ILE A 451 43.16 -6.45 6.31
C ILE A 451 43.72 -6.03 4.95
N ILE A 452 43.12 -5.05 4.29
CA ILE A 452 43.62 -4.54 2.99
C ILE A 452 45.09 -4.09 3.13
N THR A 453 45.40 -3.32 4.17
CA THR A 453 46.75 -2.78 4.40
C THR A 453 47.78 -3.87 4.63
N VAL A 454 47.45 -4.92 5.41
CA VAL A 454 48.40 -5.96 5.82
C VAL A 454 48.44 -7.14 4.83
N LYS A 455 47.30 -7.50 4.24
CA LYS A 455 47.16 -8.70 3.40
C LYS A 455 47.08 -8.40 1.92
N GLY A 456 46.72 -7.16 1.53
CA GLY A 456 46.57 -6.76 0.13
C GLY A 456 45.29 -7.25 -0.55
N TYR A 457 44.30 -7.75 0.23
CA TYR A 457 43.00 -8.15 -0.29
C TYR A 457 41.85 -7.67 0.61
N CYS A 458 40.64 -7.55 0.03
CA CYS A 458 39.40 -7.25 0.74
C CYS A 458 38.72 -8.58 1.10
N LEU A 459 38.55 -8.88 2.39
CA LEU A 459 37.96 -10.14 2.83
C LEU A 459 36.48 -10.26 2.37
N GLU A 460 35.77 -9.15 2.30
CA GLU A 460 34.40 -9.05 1.84
C GLU A 460 34.21 -9.38 0.34
N ASP A 461 35.28 -9.39 -0.45
CA ASP A 461 35.19 -9.70 -1.89
C ASP A 461 35.20 -11.21 -2.18
N TYR A 462 35.22 -12.05 -1.15
CA TYR A 462 35.24 -13.51 -1.25
C TYR A 462 34.05 -14.17 -0.58
N TYR A 463 33.77 -15.43 -0.91
CA TYR A 463 32.74 -16.26 -0.27
C TYR A 463 33.11 -17.75 -0.29
N GLY A 464 32.42 -18.57 0.51
CA GLY A 464 32.62 -20.00 0.57
C GLY A 464 34.01 -20.39 1.06
N LYS A 465 34.61 -21.43 0.46
CA LYS A 465 35.91 -21.99 0.88
C LYS A 465 37.06 -20.99 0.75
N GLU A 466 37.06 -20.17 -0.27
CA GLU A 466 38.11 -19.16 -0.47
C GLU A 466 38.07 -18.09 0.64
N TRP A 467 36.86 -17.61 0.97
CA TRP A 467 36.67 -16.71 2.10
C TRP A 467 37.18 -17.34 3.41
N GLU A 468 36.81 -18.60 3.64
CA GLU A 468 37.23 -19.35 4.84
C GLU A 468 38.76 -19.43 4.98
N GLN A 469 39.46 -19.75 3.88
CA GLN A 469 40.94 -19.80 3.87
C GLN A 469 41.53 -18.42 4.19
N LYS A 470 41.02 -17.36 3.57
CA LYS A 470 41.49 -15.99 3.81
C LYS A 470 41.17 -15.50 5.22
N TYR A 471 40.02 -15.86 5.76
CA TYR A 471 39.65 -15.55 7.14
C TYR A 471 40.61 -16.26 8.13
N MET A 472 40.88 -17.52 7.93
CA MET A 472 41.84 -18.27 8.77
C MET A 472 43.27 -17.74 8.63
N ASP A 473 43.68 -17.29 7.45
CA ASP A 473 44.94 -16.58 7.27
C ASP A 473 45.00 -15.27 8.07
N CYS A 474 43.90 -14.51 8.12
CA CYS A 474 43.78 -13.33 9.01
C CYS A 474 43.84 -13.72 10.51
N VAL A 475 43.15 -14.80 10.89
CA VAL A 475 43.18 -15.30 12.30
C VAL A 475 44.58 -15.66 12.77
N ASN A 476 45.39 -16.25 11.90
CA ASN A 476 46.75 -16.71 12.22
C ASN A 476 47.80 -15.59 12.11
N ASP A 477 47.48 -14.44 11.51
CA ASP A 477 48.44 -13.35 11.35
C ASP A 477 48.50 -12.46 12.61
N SER A 478 49.66 -12.41 13.25
CA SER A 478 49.90 -11.59 14.45
C SER A 478 49.99 -10.07 14.19
N ARG A 479 50.12 -9.66 12.93
CA ARG A 479 50.18 -8.24 12.55
C ARG A 479 48.80 -7.59 12.55
N LEU A 480 47.73 -8.39 12.42
CA LEU A 480 46.35 -7.91 12.43
C LEU A 480 45.83 -7.74 13.87
N SER A 481 45.27 -6.59 14.15
CA SER A 481 44.54 -6.33 15.40
C SER A 481 43.16 -7.00 15.33
N LYS A 482 42.91 -7.94 16.22
CA LYS A 482 41.67 -8.72 16.27
C LYS A 482 40.98 -8.60 17.60
N ARG A 483 39.63 -8.54 17.57
CA ARG A 483 38.78 -8.67 18.76
C ARG A 483 38.25 -10.10 18.80
N CYS A 484 38.39 -10.77 19.92
CA CYS A 484 37.91 -12.14 20.06
C CYS A 484 36.61 -12.18 20.86
N MET A 485 35.64 -12.95 20.39
CA MET A 485 34.39 -13.22 21.09
C MET A 485 33.97 -14.67 20.94
N SER A 486 33.30 -15.23 21.96
CA SER A 486 32.68 -16.54 21.77
C SER A 486 31.48 -16.42 20.80
N ILE A 487 31.24 -17.44 19.98
CA ILE A 487 30.05 -17.51 19.14
C ILE A 487 28.78 -17.38 19.98
N LYS A 488 28.79 -17.98 21.20
CA LYS A 488 27.70 -17.88 22.17
C LYS A 488 27.33 -16.42 22.51
N ASP A 489 28.35 -15.58 22.73
CA ASP A 489 28.09 -14.17 23.05
C ASP A 489 27.57 -13.39 21.87
N ILE A 490 28.05 -13.67 20.66
CA ILE A 490 27.49 -13.07 19.42
C ILE A 490 26.02 -13.49 19.25
N VAL A 491 25.74 -14.79 19.35
CA VAL A 491 24.36 -15.31 19.24
C VAL A 491 23.45 -14.70 20.31
N ARG A 492 23.94 -14.53 21.55
CA ARG A 492 23.19 -13.89 22.63
C ARG A 492 22.84 -12.43 22.29
N LEU A 493 23.78 -11.66 21.72
CA LEU A 493 23.54 -10.28 21.29
C LEU A 493 22.53 -10.23 20.15
N VAL A 494 22.63 -11.13 19.17
CA VAL A 494 21.67 -11.24 18.05
C VAL A 494 20.26 -11.55 18.56
N LEU A 495 20.13 -12.57 19.42
CA LEU A 495 18.83 -12.97 19.97
C LEU A 495 18.22 -11.86 20.84
N ARG A 496 19.04 -11.20 21.66
CA ARG A 496 18.58 -10.07 22.47
C ARG A 496 18.05 -8.93 21.59
N SER A 497 18.82 -8.52 20.59
CA SER A 497 18.40 -7.50 19.64
C SER A 497 17.12 -7.90 18.91
N ALA A 498 17.02 -9.15 18.46
CA ALA A 498 15.85 -9.66 17.75
C ALA A 498 14.58 -9.64 18.62
N VAL A 499 14.68 -10.03 19.89
CA VAL A 499 13.54 -10.02 20.83
C VAL A 499 13.13 -8.59 21.18
N GLU A 500 14.08 -7.68 21.41
CA GLU A 500 13.79 -6.29 21.79
C GLU A 500 13.29 -5.44 20.61
N THR A 501 13.75 -5.70 19.37
CA THR A 501 13.61 -4.74 18.26
C THR A 501 13.10 -5.33 16.94
N GLY A 502 12.99 -6.66 16.83
CA GLY A 502 12.70 -7.36 15.56
C GLY A 502 13.86 -7.39 14.57
N THR A 503 15.05 -6.91 14.94
CA THR A 503 16.29 -6.92 14.14
C THR A 503 17.46 -7.51 14.94
N PRO A 504 18.55 -7.97 14.32
CA PRO A 504 18.94 -7.78 12.92
C PRO A 504 18.27 -8.77 11.97
N PHE A 505 18.20 -8.41 10.69
CA PHE A 505 17.94 -9.36 9.62
C PHE A 505 19.14 -10.29 9.43
N THR A 506 18.91 -11.49 8.93
CA THR A 506 19.94 -12.49 8.66
C THR A 506 20.16 -12.63 7.16
N PHE A 507 21.39 -12.43 6.70
CA PHE A 507 21.78 -12.59 5.30
C PHE A 507 22.88 -13.64 5.17
N ASN A 508 22.56 -14.79 4.57
CA ASN A 508 23.49 -15.92 4.38
C ASN A 508 24.31 -15.74 3.11
N ARG A 509 25.39 -15.01 3.23
CA ARG A 509 26.22 -14.50 2.14
C ARG A 509 26.75 -15.58 1.20
N ASP A 510 27.26 -16.68 1.72
CA ASP A 510 27.82 -17.76 0.92
C ASP A 510 26.74 -18.46 0.09
N THR A 511 25.56 -18.69 0.68
CA THR A 511 24.41 -19.29 0.00
C THR A 511 23.93 -18.40 -1.15
N VAL A 512 23.81 -17.11 -0.91
CA VAL A 512 23.37 -16.14 -1.91
C VAL A 512 24.36 -16.07 -3.07
N ASN A 513 25.65 -16.00 -2.79
CA ASN A 513 26.69 -15.92 -3.83
C ASN A 513 26.85 -17.22 -4.62
N ARG A 514 26.64 -18.40 -4.01
CA ARG A 514 26.60 -19.68 -4.74
C ARG A 514 25.41 -19.77 -5.71
N ALA A 515 24.29 -19.17 -5.35
CA ALA A 515 23.10 -19.12 -6.18
C ALA A 515 23.08 -17.97 -7.20
N ASN A 516 24.11 -17.10 -7.18
CA ASN A 516 24.20 -15.93 -8.03
C ASN A 516 24.35 -16.32 -9.53
N PRO A 517 23.38 -16.08 -10.41
CA PRO A 517 23.47 -16.40 -11.83
C PRO A 517 24.53 -15.54 -12.56
N ASN A 518 24.91 -14.40 -11.96
CA ASN A 518 25.87 -13.42 -12.50
C ASN A 518 27.21 -13.43 -11.74
N ALA A 519 27.60 -14.57 -11.16
CA ALA A 519 28.86 -14.69 -10.40
C ALA A 519 30.11 -14.27 -11.20
N HIS A 520 30.09 -14.38 -12.54
CA HIS A 520 31.13 -13.94 -13.45
C HIS A 520 31.30 -12.40 -13.51
N ARG A 521 30.31 -11.63 -13.06
CA ARG A 521 30.31 -10.15 -13.08
C ARG A 521 30.78 -9.55 -11.77
N GLY A 522 30.64 -10.24 -10.65
CA GLY A 522 30.98 -9.74 -9.31
C GLY A 522 30.28 -10.46 -8.18
N ILE A 523 30.31 -9.86 -7.02
CA ILE A 523 29.81 -10.41 -5.77
C ILE A 523 28.54 -9.71 -5.31
N ILE A 524 27.73 -10.41 -4.53
CA ILE A 524 26.57 -9.88 -3.81
C ILE A 524 26.99 -9.66 -2.36
N TYR A 525 27.09 -8.38 -1.93
CA TYR A 525 27.53 -8.03 -0.57
C TYR A 525 26.38 -8.05 0.42
N CYS A 526 25.21 -7.56 0.02
CA CYS A 526 24.03 -7.42 0.88
C CYS A 526 22.74 -7.51 0.05
N SER A 527 21.61 -7.20 0.69
CA SER A 527 20.29 -7.11 0.07
C SER A 527 19.69 -5.71 0.22
N ASN A 528 18.47 -5.51 -0.28
CA ASN A 528 17.69 -4.30 -0.11
C ASN A 528 17.09 -4.16 1.31
N LEU A 529 16.16 -3.21 1.49
CA LEU A 529 15.48 -2.96 2.76
C LEU A 529 14.78 -4.21 3.33
N CYS A 530 14.06 -4.97 2.48
CA CYS A 530 13.23 -6.11 2.91
C CYS A 530 13.94 -7.48 2.77
N THR A 531 15.19 -7.51 2.32
CA THR A 531 16.08 -8.68 2.23
C THR A 531 15.66 -9.70 1.14
N GLU A 532 14.89 -9.28 0.11
CA GLU A 532 14.45 -10.16 -0.97
C GLU A 532 15.24 -10.01 -2.28
N ILE A 533 16.07 -8.97 -2.44
CA ILE A 533 16.82 -8.72 -3.66
C ILE A 533 18.29 -9.11 -3.48
N ALA A 534 18.80 -9.92 -4.40
CA ALA A 534 20.18 -10.36 -4.43
C ALA A 534 20.76 -10.17 -5.84
N GLN A 535 21.55 -9.10 -6.02
CA GLN A 535 22.19 -8.75 -7.29
C GLN A 535 23.61 -8.25 -7.06
N ASN A 536 24.46 -8.37 -8.08
CA ASN A 536 25.82 -7.83 -8.04
C ASN A 536 25.78 -6.33 -7.87
N MET A 537 26.72 -5.81 -7.09
CA MET A 537 26.82 -4.39 -6.81
C MET A 537 28.29 -3.96 -6.74
N SER A 538 28.54 -2.69 -7.03
CA SER A 538 29.85 -2.05 -6.85
C SER A 538 29.68 -0.60 -6.44
N SER A 539 30.67 -0.06 -5.73
CA SER A 539 30.65 1.31 -5.23
C SER A 539 30.75 2.34 -6.37
N ILE A 540 30.19 3.51 -6.16
CA ILE A 540 30.44 4.71 -6.96
C ILE A 540 31.85 5.20 -6.68
N GLU A 541 32.58 5.59 -7.72
CA GLU A 541 33.96 6.05 -7.65
C GLU A 541 34.14 7.40 -8.34
N THR A 542 34.79 8.37 -7.69
CA THR A 542 35.25 9.61 -8.35
C THR A 542 36.55 9.31 -9.08
N VAL A 543 36.52 9.39 -10.40
CA VAL A 543 37.69 9.11 -11.28
C VAL A 543 38.62 10.30 -11.37
N SER A 544 38.09 11.51 -11.57
CA SER A 544 38.85 12.75 -11.65
C SER A 544 38.06 13.93 -11.09
N THR A 545 38.79 14.97 -10.70
CA THR A 545 38.23 16.28 -10.37
C THR A 545 39.05 17.33 -11.13
N GLU A 546 38.40 18.09 -11.99
CA GLU A 546 39.01 19.10 -12.80
C GLU A 546 38.44 20.47 -12.42
N ILE A 547 39.31 21.49 -12.42
CA ILE A 547 38.91 22.89 -12.23
C ILE A 547 39.04 23.57 -13.57
N CYS A 548 37.97 24.09 -14.11
CA CYS A 548 37.93 24.80 -15.37
C CYS A 548 37.24 26.16 -15.19
N THR A 549 37.36 27.02 -16.21
CA THR A 549 36.67 28.32 -16.27
C THR A 549 35.61 28.23 -17.35
N GLU A 550 34.37 28.51 -17.01
CA GLU A 550 33.24 28.53 -17.92
C GLU A 550 32.49 29.86 -17.71
N ASP A 551 32.27 30.61 -18.79
CA ASP A 551 31.63 31.94 -18.79
C ASP A 551 32.25 32.95 -17.80
N GLY A 552 33.56 32.81 -17.51
CA GLY A 552 34.28 33.65 -16.54
C GLY A 552 34.26 33.20 -15.10
N ASP A 553 33.49 32.15 -14.77
CA ASP A 553 33.39 31.57 -13.46
C ASP A 553 34.29 30.33 -13.29
N THR A 554 34.71 30.04 -12.04
CA THR A 554 35.44 28.83 -11.73
C THR A 554 34.47 27.67 -11.51
N VAL A 555 34.54 26.66 -12.37
CA VAL A 555 33.71 25.46 -12.32
C VAL A 555 34.56 24.26 -11.92
N VAL A 556 34.04 23.44 -11.02
CA VAL A 556 34.65 22.15 -10.59
C VAL A 556 33.86 21.01 -11.24
N VAL A 557 34.51 20.35 -12.23
CA VAL A 557 33.95 19.17 -12.90
C VAL A 557 34.45 17.90 -12.25
N LYS A 558 33.53 17.04 -11.77
CA LYS A 558 33.87 15.73 -11.22
C LYS A 558 33.42 14.63 -12.16
N THR A 559 34.38 13.84 -12.66
CA THR A 559 34.08 12.64 -13.44
C THR A 559 33.83 11.48 -12.49
N ILE A 560 32.65 10.85 -12.62
CA ILE A 560 32.20 9.78 -11.75
C ILE A 560 32.01 8.50 -12.57
N ARG A 561 32.51 7.38 -12.02
CA ARG A 561 32.14 6.05 -12.48
C ARG A 561 31.00 5.55 -11.58
N PRO A 562 29.77 5.37 -12.13
CA PRO A 562 28.60 5.08 -11.27
C PRO A 562 28.62 3.72 -10.60
N GLY A 563 29.44 2.78 -11.05
CA GLY A 563 29.41 1.42 -10.52
C GLY A 563 28.12 0.66 -10.91
N ASN A 564 27.86 -0.44 -10.21
CA ASN A 564 26.62 -1.20 -10.33
C ASN A 564 25.70 -0.84 -9.17
N PHE A 565 24.80 0.09 -9.40
CA PHE A 565 23.75 0.44 -8.46
C PHE A 565 22.52 -0.45 -8.71
N VAL A 566 22.03 -1.13 -7.67
CA VAL A 566 20.94 -2.09 -7.83
C VAL A 566 19.60 -1.39 -7.69
N VAL A 567 18.75 -1.60 -8.70
CA VAL A 567 17.37 -1.11 -8.74
C VAL A 567 16.44 -2.29 -8.98
N CYS A 568 15.29 -2.32 -8.30
CA CYS A 568 14.30 -3.36 -8.47
C CYS A 568 12.88 -2.80 -8.41
N ASN A 569 12.02 -3.32 -9.27
CA ASN A 569 10.58 -3.10 -9.24
C ASN A 569 9.86 -4.35 -8.72
N LEU A 570 8.76 -4.15 -8.01
CA LEU A 570 8.04 -5.22 -7.32
C LEU A 570 6.54 -5.15 -7.61
N ALA A 571 5.91 -6.33 -7.59
CA ALA A 571 4.47 -6.48 -7.56
C ALA A 571 4.10 -7.78 -6.83
N SER A 572 2.87 -7.90 -6.38
CA SER A 572 2.36 -9.07 -5.68
C SER A 572 1.06 -9.56 -6.30
N LEU A 573 0.92 -10.89 -6.39
CA LEU A 573 -0.32 -11.56 -6.75
C LEU A 573 -1.19 -11.72 -5.51
N SER A 574 -2.48 -11.36 -5.61
CA SER A 574 -3.45 -11.55 -4.53
C SER A 574 -4.14 -12.90 -4.69
N LEU A 575 -3.67 -13.91 -3.98
CA LEU A 575 -4.20 -15.28 -4.10
C LEU A 575 -5.70 -15.38 -3.82
N GLY A 576 -6.24 -14.52 -2.95
CA GLY A 576 -7.67 -14.50 -2.63
C GLY A 576 -8.57 -13.93 -3.75
N HIS A 577 -7.99 -13.26 -4.76
CA HIS A 577 -8.73 -12.66 -5.88
C HIS A 577 -8.42 -13.33 -7.23
N LEU A 578 -7.50 -14.29 -7.25
CA LEU A 578 -7.07 -14.97 -8.48
C LEU A 578 -7.83 -16.27 -8.70
N PRO A 579 -8.09 -16.65 -9.97
CA PRO A 579 -8.72 -17.90 -10.33
C PRO A 579 -7.73 -19.06 -10.24
N LEU A 580 -7.34 -19.46 -9.02
CA LEU A 580 -6.26 -20.42 -8.76
C LEU A 580 -6.47 -21.79 -9.41
N GLU A 581 -7.73 -22.18 -9.66
CA GLU A 581 -8.08 -23.47 -10.29
C GLU A 581 -8.04 -23.44 -11.82
N ASP A 582 -8.00 -22.23 -12.43
CA ASP A 582 -7.92 -22.05 -13.87
C ASP A 582 -6.49 -21.71 -14.31
N GLU A 583 -5.71 -22.75 -14.66
CA GLU A 583 -4.31 -22.62 -15.07
C GLU A 583 -4.11 -21.67 -16.26
N LYS A 584 -5.06 -21.63 -17.21
CA LYS A 584 -4.97 -20.75 -18.37
C LYS A 584 -5.11 -19.29 -17.98
N GLN A 585 -6.11 -18.97 -17.17
CA GLN A 585 -6.29 -17.62 -16.66
C GLN A 585 -5.12 -17.22 -15.76
N MET A 586 -4.63 -18.11 -14.90
CA MET A 586 -3.45 -17.84 -14.07
C MET A 586 -2.23 -17.48 -14.91
N LYS A 587 -1.93 -18.25 -15.95
CA LYS A 587 -0.82 -17.95 -16.88
C LYS A 587 -0.99 -16.57 -17.54
N GLU A 588 -2.21 -16.21 -17.95
CA GLU A 588 -2.48 -14.89 -18.54
C GLU A 588 -2.27 -13.76 -17.54
N LYS A 589 -2.73 -13.90 -16.28
CA LYS A 589 -2.53 -12.90 -15.23
C LYS A 589 -1.06 -12.70 -14.91
N VAL A 590 -0.31 -13.80 -14.73
CA VAL A 590 1.13 -13.76 -14.47
C VAL A 590 1.87 -13.13 -15.64
N ALA A 591 1.56 -13.50 -16.89
CA ALA A 591 2.19 -12.91 -18.07
C ALA A 591 1.91 -11.41 -18.18
N THR A 592 0.67 -10.99 -17.86
CA THR A 592 0.29 -9.57 -17.83
C THR A 592 1.07 -8.81 -16.75
N LEU A 593 1.23 -9.39 -15.55
CA LEU A 593 2.01 -8.81 -14.47
C LEU A 593 3.50 -8.66 -14.84
N VAL A 594 4.10 -9.73 -15.38
CA VAL A 594 5.51 -9.71 -15.81
C VAL A 594 5.72 -8.64 -16.88
N ARG A 595 4.79 -8.51 -17.85
CA ARG A 595 4.84 -7.44 -18.86
C ARG A 595 4.75 -6.05 -18.25
N ALA A 596 3.90 -5.86 -17.26
CA ALA A 596 3.81 -4.58 -16.54
C ALA A 596 5.13 -4.23 -15.83
N LEU A 597 5.79 -5.21 -15.19
CA LEU A 597 7.09 -5.03 -14.53
C LEU A 597 8.23 -4.77 -15.53
N ASP A 598 8.19 -5.40 -16.70
CA ASP A 598 9.12 -5.17 -17.81
C ASP A 598 8.99 -3.72 -18.30
N ASN A 599 7.76 -3.25 -18.54
CA ASN A 599 7.48 -1.89 -18.94
C ASN A 599 7.91 -0.84 -17.88
N VAL A 600 7.86 -1.19 -16.59
CA VAL A 600 8.37 -0.30 -15.51
C VAL A 600 9.86 -0.03 -15.69
N ILE A 601 10.67 -0.99 -16.18
CA ILE A 601 12.09 -0.80 -16.40
C ILE A 601 12.35 0.29 -17.45
N GLU A 602 11.57 0.30 -18.54
CA GLU A 602 11.68 1.30 -19.61
C GLU A 602 11.14 2.68 -19.20
N LEU A 603 10.15 2.71 -18.30
CA LEU A 603 9.44 3.93 -17.90
C LEU A 603 10.02 4.61 -16.66
N ASN A 604 10.91 3.92 -15.93
CA ASN A 604 11.38 4.42 -14.64
C ASN A 604 12.27 5.66 -14.81
N PHE A 605 11.93 6.74 -14.11
CA PHE A 605 12.76 7.94 -14.05
C PHE A 605 14.04 7.64 -13.26
N CYS A 606 15.19 7.92 -13.87
CA CYS A 606 16.49 7.69 -13.23
C CYS A 606 16.80 8.73 -12.16
N LEU A 607 17.08 8.26 -10.94
CA LEU A 607 17.51 9.10 -9.84
C LEU A 607 19.03 9.13 -9.67
N LEU A 608 19.75 8.08 -10.09
CA LEU A 608 21.12 7.82 -9.62
C LEU A 608 22.02 7.17 -10.68
N TYR A 609 22.07 7.69 -11.87
CA TYR A 609 22.96 7.16 -12.91
C TYR A 609 22.68 5.70 -13.34
N THR A 610 21.47 5.22 -13.08
CA THR A 610 21.05 3.85 -13.44
C THR A 610 20.30 3.80 -14.75
N SER A 611 20.15 4.95 -15.42
CA SER A 611 19.35 5.09 -16.62
C SER A 611 20.10 4.74 -17.88
N ASP A 612 19.32 4.27 -18.82
CA ASP A 612 19.62 4.26 -20.24
C ASP A 612 19.68 5.71 -20.79
N ALA A 613 20.43 5.89 -21.87
CA ALA A 613 20.56 7.17 -22.59
C ALA A 613 19.23 7.78 -23.08
N ALA A 614 18.12 7.03 -23.04
CA ALA A 614 16.78 7.51 -23.32
C ALA A 614 16.21 8.37 -22.19
N ASP A 615 16.53 8.06 -20.93
CA ASP A 615 16.08 8.81 -19.75
C ASP A 615 16.82 10.14 -19.61
N ASP A 616 18.09 10.20 -20.04
CA ASP A 616 18.88 11.43 -20.05
C ASP A 616 18.27 12.52 -20.95
N ARG A 617 17.58 12.14 -22.04
CA ARG A 617 16.86 13.07 -22.90
C ARG A 617 15.65 13.71 -22.21
N ILE A 618 14.94 12.95 -21.41
CA ILE A 618 13.77 13.45 -20.66
C ILE A 618 14.23 14.38 -19.53
N SER A 619 15.32 14.05 -18.86
CA SER A 619 15.87 14.87 -17.79
C SER A 619 16.47 16.19 -18.28
N VAL A 620 17.09 16.19 -19.45
CA VAL A 620 17.65 17.41 -20.11
C VAL A 620 16.53 18.35 -20.56
N ASP A 621 15.43 17.82 -21.12
CA ASP A 621 14.29 18.64 -21.55
C ASP A 621 13.50 19.23 -20.35
N LEU A 622 13.57 18.62 -19.17
CA LEU A 622 12.93 19.13 -17.94
C LEU A 622 13.84 20.05 -17.12
N GLY A 623 15.15 19.96 -17.28
CA GLY A 623 16.16 20.78 -16.59
C GLY A 623 16.52 22.09 -17.28
N GLY A 624 16.10 22.28 -18.51
CA GLY A 624 16.42 23.45 -19.35
C GLY A 624 15.39 24.58 -19.33
N ARG A 625 14.57 24.72 -18.27
CA ARG A 625 13.65 25.87 -18.10
C ARG A 625 13.54 26.33 -16.66
#